data_9bc2755c87fdfea1234a5eb858232608
#
_entry.id   9bc2755c87fdfea1234a5eb858232608
#
_cell.length_a   1.000
_cell.length_b   1.000
_cell.length_c   1.000
_cell.angle_alpha   90.00
_cell.angle_beta   90.00
_cell.angle_gamma   90.00
#
_symmetry.space_group_name_H-M   'P 1'
#
loop_
_entity.id
_entity.type
_entity.pdbx_description
1 polymer ?
#
loop_
_entity_poly.entity_id
_entity_poly.type
_entity_poly.pdbx_seq_one_letter_code
_entity_poly.pdbx_strand_id
1 'polypeptide(L)'
;MPPIERLLQGFSSFRENYFENDNTLFEQLSREGQKPSTLLIACSDSRVDPAILFGVEPGDLFIVRNVANLVPPYEPDARLHGTSSAIEFAVRDLEVSHIIILGHSNCGGIHALCRHLQGERLERDFIERWVSIAADAVKPHVRDEPSCSEQAAIRASVENLKTFPWITERVESGGLSLHGWWFDLDVGELTVISEVDALS
;
A
#
# COMPACT_ATOMS: atom_id res chain seq x y z
N MET A 1 -25.40 -15.75 -10.67
CA MET A 1 -25.56 -15.36 -9.25
C MET A 1 -25.27 -13.87 -9.12
N PRO A 2 -26.16 -13.11 -8.50
CA PRO A 2 -25.91 -11.69 -8.20
C PRO A 2 -24.61 -11.48 -7.41
N PRO A 3 -23.88 -10.36 -7.60
CA PRO A 3 -22.58 -10.15 -6.97
C PRO A 3 -22.60 -10.28 -5.43
N ILE A 4 -23.62 -9.75 -4.78
CA ILE A 4 -23.74 -9.80 -3.31
C ILE A 4 -23.96 -11.23 -2.80
N GLU A 5 -24.80 -12.02 -3.47
CA GLU A 5 -25.00 -13.42 -3.11
C GLU A 5 -23.72 -14.24 -3.20
N ARG A 6 -22.87 -13.95 -4.21
CA ARG A 6 -21.56 -14.59 -4.36
C ARG A 6 -20.63 -14.27 -3.18
N LEU A 7 -20.65 -13.02 -2.70
CA LEU A 7 -19.86 -12.61 -1.53
C LEU A 7 -20.34 -13.30 -0.24
N LEU A 8 -21.66 -13.39 -0.04
CA LEU A 8 -22.22 -14.10 1.11
C LEU A 8 -21.90 -15.61 1.08
N GLN A 9 -21.95 -16.22 -0.10
CA GLN A 9 -21.53 -17.63 -0.25
C GLN A 9 -20.03 -17.79 0.04
N GLY A 10 -19.17 -16.88 -0.45
CA GLY A 10 -17.75 -16.88 -0.14
C GLY A 10 -17.48 -16.77 1.35
N PHE A 11 -18.23 -15.88 2.05
CA PHE A 11 -18.14 -15.79 3.51
C PHE A 11 -18.57 -17.09 4.21
N SER A 12 -19.59 -17.79 3.72
CA SER A 12 -20.00 -19.07 4.29
C SER A 12 -18.90 -20.12 4.18
N SER A 13 -18.23 -20.19 3.01
CA SER A 13 -17.09 -21.08 2.82
C SER A 13 -15.88 -20.70 3.69
N PHE A 14 -15.61 -19.39 3.84
CA PHE A 14 -14.58 -18.90 4.75
C PHE A 14 -14.87 -19.34 6.20
N ARG A 15 -16.11 -19.16 6.66
CA ARG A 15 -16.53 -19.55 8.01
C ARG A 15 -16.39 -21.05 8.25
N GLU A 16 -16.79 -21.88 7.26
CA GLU A 16 -16.62 -23.32 7.33
C GLU A 16 -15.14 -23.70 7.48
N ASN A 17 -14.26 -23.12 6.66
CA ASN A 17 -12.84 -23.48 6.65
C ASN A 17 -12.10 -23.01 7.91
N TYR A 18 -12.35 -21.80 8.38
CA TYR A 18 -11.57 -21.15 9.45
C TYR A 18 -12.22 -21.18 10.84
N PHE A 19 -13.48 -21.62 10.96
CA PHE A 19 -14.18 -21.64 12.25
C PHE A 19 -14.85 -22.98 12.56
N GLU A 20 -15.35 -23.70 11.56
CA GLU A 20 -16.04 -24.97 11.78
C GLU A 20 -15.10 -26.17 11.65
N ASN A 21 -14.19 -26.16 10.66
CA ASN A 21 -13.22 -27.24 10.45
C ASN A 21 -11.94 -27.03 11.25
N ASP A 22 -11.40 -25.79 11.25
CA ASP A 22 -10.22 -25.41 12.03
C ASP A 22 -10.32 -23.93 12.43
N ASN A 23 -10.46 -23.64 13.72
CA ASN A 23 -10.54 -22.27 14.23
C ASN A 23 -9.27 -21.84 14.98
N THR A 24 -8.23 -22.64 14.99
CA THR A 24 -7.00 -22.46 15.78
C THR A 24 -6.35 -21.10 15.53
N LEU A 25 -6.23 -20.72 14.26
CA LEU A 25 -5.64 -19.42 13.86
C LEU A 25 -6.46 -18.25 14.40
N PHE A 26 -7.77 -18.25 14.17
CA PHE A 26 -8.63 -17.13 14.60
C PHE A 26 -8.84 -17.08 16.12
N GLU A 27 -8.87 -18.22 16.81
CA GLU A 27 -8.85 -18.27 18.27
C GLU A 27 -7.57 -17.63 18.83
N GLN A 28 -6.42 -17.94 18.25
CA GLN A 28 -5.15 -17.35 18.65
C GLN A 28 -5.14 -15.84 18.38
N LEU A 29 -5.46 -15.40 17.17
CA LEU A 29 -5.49 -13.98 16.81
C LEU A 29 -6.50 -13.17 17.65
N SER A 30 -7.64 -13.76 17.99
CA SER A 30 -8.64 -13.12 18.84
C SER A 30 -8.15 -12.95 20.28
N ARG A 31 -7.41 -13.92 20.81
CA ARG A 31 -6.91 -13.91 22.19
C ARG A 31 -5.65 -13.06 22.36
N GLU A 32 -4.72 -13.14 21.41
CA GLU A 32 -3.39 -12.54 21.50
C GLU A 32 -3.26 -11.22 20.75
N GLY A 33 -4.26 -10.88 19.93
CA GLY A 33 -4.21 -9.75 19.01
C GLY A 33 -3.34 -10.00 17.79
N GLN A 34 -3.18 -8.97 16.96
CA GLN A 34 -2.32 -9.03 15.78
C GLN A 34 -0.92 -8.52 16.10
N LYS A 35 0.09 -9.16 15.50
CA LYS A 35 1.50 -8.74 15.60
C LYS A 35 2.20 -8.87 14.23
N PRO A 36 1.70 -8.20 13.19
CA PRO A 36 2.33 -8.27 11.88
C PRO A 36 3.71 -7.63 11.92
N SER A 37 4.68 -8.24 11.27
CA SER A 37 6.02 -7.65 11.12
C SER A 37 6.10 -6.60 10.00
N THR A 38 5.07 -6.53 9.15
CA THR A 38 5.10 -5.78 7.91
C THR A 38 3.82 -4.96 7.71
N LEU A 39 4.00 -3.65 7.47
CA LEU A 39 2.98 -2.79 6.87
C LEU A 39 3.13 -2.85 5.34
N LEU A 40 2.05 -3.17 4.63
CA LEU A 40 2.03 -3.13 3.17
C LEU A 40 1.02 -2.10 2.69
N ILE A 41 1.48 -1.11 1.90
CA ILE A 41 0.65 -0.05 1.31
C ILE A 41 0.50 -0.34 -0.18
N ALA A 42 -0.68 -0.78 -0.60
CA ALA A 42 -0.97 -1.21 -1.96
C ALA A 42 -2.04 -0.34 -2.64
N CYS A 43 -2.15 -0.49 -3.96
CA CYS A 43 -3.25 0.11 -4.69
C CYS A 43 -4.59 -0.56 -4.34
N SER A 44 -5.68 0.24 -4.39
CA SER A 44 -7.05 -0.27 -4.27
C SER A 44 -7.53 -1.03 -5.51
N ASP A 45 -6.71 -1.14 -6.55
CA ASP A 45 -7.00 -1.89 -7.78
C ASP A 45 -7.33 -3.35 -7.47
N SER A 46 -8.45 -3.84 -7.96
CA SER A 46 -8.96 -5.17 -7.66
C SER A 46 -8.11 -6.32 -8.19
N ARG A 47 -7.16 -6.03 -9.09
CA ARG A 47 -6.24 -7.01 -9.68
C ARG A 47 -5.00 -7.30 -8.81
N VAL A 48 -4.75 -6.45 -7.80
CA VAL A 48 -3.54 -6.52 -6.96
C VAL A 48 -3.90 -6.68 -5.48
N ASP A 49 -4.54 -7.77 -5.14
CA ASP A 49 -4.83 -8.10 -3.75
C ASP A 49 -3.59 -8.70 -3.07
N PRO A 50 -3.03 -8.07 -2.03
CA PRO A 50 -1.80 -8.53 -1.40
C PRO A 50 -1.88 -9.92 -0.79
N ALA A 51 -3.04 -10.31 -0.22
CA ALA A 51 -3.18 -11.63 0.37
C ALA A 51 -3.10 -12.74 -0.70
N ILE A 52 -3.64 -12.46 -1.89
CA ILE A 52 -3.56 -13.39 -3.02
C ILE A 52 -2.14 -13.40 -3.61
N LEU A 53 -1.54 -12.21 -3.82
CA LEU A 53 -0.22 -12.10 -4.45
C LEU A 53 0.88 -12.79 -3.65
N PHE A 54 0.83 -12.69 -2.33
CA PHE A 54 1.89 -13.20 -1.45
C PHE A 54 1.51 -14.50 -0.72
N GLY A 55 0.27 -14.99 -0.88
CA GLY A 55 -0.19 -16.21 -0.23
C GLY A 55 -0.09 -16.16 1.30
N VAL A 56 -0.35 -15.00 1.89
CA VAL A 56 -0.25 -14.77 3.32
C VAL A 56 -1.56 -15.09 4.05
N GLU A 57 -1.44 -15.44 5.33
CA GLU A 57 -2.57 -15.73 6.19
C GLU A 57 -3.04 -14.49 6.98
N PRO A 58 -4.26 -14.52 7.56
CA PRO A 58 -4.72 -13.48 8.47
C PRO A 58 -3.75 -13.29 9.64
N GLY A 59 -3.32 -12.04 9.86
CA GLY A 59 -2.35 -11.69 10.91
C GLY A 59 -0.93 -11.41 10.40
N ASP A 60 -0.56 -11.88 9.21
CA ASP A 60 0.80 -11.72 8.67
C ASP A 60 1.15 -10.29 8.28
N LEU A 61 0.18 -9.59 7.68
CA LEU A 61 0.38 -8.23 7.17
C LEU A 61 -0.61 -7.25 7.79
N PHE A 62 -0.15 -6.04 8.09
CA PHE A 62 -1.01 -4.88 8.27
C PHE A 62 -1.14 -4.18 6.93
N ILE A 63 -2.35 -4.14 6.35
CA ILE A 63 -2.55 -3.70 4.97
C ILE A 63 -3.29 -2.37 4.91
N VAL A 64 -2.73 -1.42 4.17
CA VAL A 64 -3.41 -0.18 3.75
C VAL A 64 -3.61 -0.23 2.24
N ARG A 65 -4.82 0.04 1.77
CA ARG A 65 -5.09 0.17 0.33
C ARG A 65 -5.68 1.54 0.02
N ASN A 66 -5.04 2.24 -0.91
CA ASN A 66 -5.52 3.52 -1.41
C ASN A 66 -5.32 3.62 -2.93
N VAL A 67 -5.87 4.64 -3.58
CA VAL A 67 -5.65 4.83 -5.02
C VAL A 67 -4.19 5.15 -5.29
N ALA A 68 -3.55 4.35 -6.14
CA ALA A 68 -2.15 4.48 -6.57
C ALA A 68 -1.10 4.26 -5.47
N ASN A 69 -1.42 3.55 -4.38
CA ASN A 69 -0.45 3.20 -3.31
C ASN A 69 0.39 4.38 -2.79
N LEU A 70 -0.21 5.57 -2.73
CA LEU A 70 0.49 6.80 -2.38
C LEU A 70 0.59 7.00 -0.87
N VAL A 71 1.70 7.56 -0.46
CA VAL A 71 1.95 8.06 0.89
C VAL A 71 2.08 9.57 0.82
N PRO A 72 1.24 10.36 1.52
CA PRO A 72 1.44 11.80 1.65
C PRO A 72 2.65 12.11 2.54
N PRO A 73 3.29 13.28 2.40
CA PRO A 73 4.31 13.72 3.33
C PRO A 73 3.71 13.91 4.75
N TYR A 74 4.59 13.97 5.75
CA TYR A 74 4.20 14.25 7.13
C TYR A 74 3.70 15.67 7.30
N GLU A 75 2.41 15.83 7.46
CA GLU A 75 1.73 17.11 7.66
C GLU A 75 0.69 16.96 8.79
N PRO A 76 1.11 17.01 10.08
CA PRO A 76 0.20 16.84 11.20
C PRO A 76 -0.64 18.11 11.38
N ASP A 77 -1.84 18.09 10.85
CA ASP A 77 -2.83 19.15 11.02
C ASP A 77 -4.15 18.61 11.61
N ALA A 78 -5.15 19.45 11.76
CA ALA A 78 -6.45 19.06 12.32
C ALA A 78 -7.36 18.31 11.32
N ARG A 79 -6.90 17.99 10.10
CA ARG A 79 -7.66 17.26 9.09
C ARG A 79 -7.54 15.75 9.30
N LEU A 80 -8.44 15.01 8.67
CA LEU A 80 -8.46 13.55 8.77
C LEU A 80 -7.51 12.91 7.74
N HIS A 81 -6.51 12.18 8.22
CA HIS A 81 -5.42 11.59 7.42
C HIS A 81 -5.43 10.07 7.55
N GLY A 82 -6.31 9.37 6.83
CA GLY A 82 -6.50 7.91 6.97
C GLY A 82 -5.22 7.10 6.71
N THR A 83 -4.48 7.39 5.64
CA THR A 83 -3.22 6.70 5.33
C THR A 83 -2.16 6.97 6.39
N SER A 84 -1.94 8.23 6.78
CA SER A 84 -0.95 8.60 7.80
C SER A 84 -1.27 8.02 9.17
N SER A 85 -2.57 7.98 9.55
CA SER A 85 -3.00 7.34 10.82
C SER A 85 -2.72 5.84 10.84
N ALA A 86 -2.94 5.15 9.73
CA ALA A 86 -2.64 3.72 9.63
C ALA A 86 -1.12 3.45 9.68
N ILE A 87 -0.32 4.32 9.05
CA ILE A 87 1.15 4.25 9.12
C ILE A 87 1.62 4.47 10.56
N GLU A 88 1.07 5.49 11.25
CA GLU A 88 1.40 5.76 12.66
C GLU A 88 1.09 4.55 13.54
N PHE A 89 -0.11 3.99 13.42
CA PHE A 89 -0.51 2.81 14.19
C PHE A 89 0.41 1.60 13.91
N ALA A 90 0.73 1.34 12.65
CA ALA A 90 1.62 0.24 12.30
C ALA A 90 3.03 0.39 12.89
N VAL A 91 3.59 1.60 12.86
CA VAL A 91 4.98 1.82 13.28
C VAL A 91 5.11 2.03 14.79
N ARG A 92 4.16 2.72 15.44
CA ARG A 92 4.25 3.11 16.85
C ARG A 92 3.53 2.15 17.79
N ASP A 93 2.45 1.52 17.36
CA ASP A 93 1.65 0.62 18.20
C ASP A 93 1.89 -0.85 17.87
N LEU A 94 1.99 -1.22 16.58
CA LEU A 94 2.30 -2.60 16.17
C LEU A 94 3.81 -2.87 16.01
N GLU A 95 4.63 -1.83 15.99
CA GLU A 95 6.10 -1.89 15.92
C GLU A 95 6.61 -2.72 14.72
N VAL A 96 5.95 -2.61 13.55
CA VAL A 96 6.37 -3.33 12.34
C VAL A 96 7.84 -3.06 12.01
N SER A 97 8.55 -4.06 11.48
CA SER A 97 9.97 -3.94 11.07
C SER A 97 10.14 -3.61 9.59
N HIS A 98 9.08 -3.71 8.80
CA HIS A 98 9.12 -3.43 7.37
C HIS A 98 7.91 -2.60 6.94
N ILE A 99 8.14 -1.65 6.02
CA ILE A 99 7.09 -0.98 5.26
C ILE A 99 7.34 -1.23 3.78
N ILE A 100 6.33 -1.76 3.07
CA ILE A 100 6.38 -2.03 1.64
C ILE A 100 5.37 -1.14 0.92
N ILE A 101 5.83 -0.37 -0.07
CA ILE A 101 4.99 0.31 -1.04
C ILE A 101 4.89 -0.59 -2.27
N LEU A 102 3.70 -1.14 -2.50
CA LEU A 102 3.43 -2.04 -3.63
C LEU A 102 2.64 -1.30 -4.72
N GLY A 103 3.33 -0.89 -5.77
CA GLY A 103 2.72 -0.39 -7.00
C GLY A 103 2.55 -1.49 -8.06
N HIS A 104 1.92 -1.14 -9.18
CA HIS A 104 1.66 -2.12 -10.25
C HIS A 104 1.55 -1.46 -11.61
N SER A 105 1.74 -2.25 -12.67
CA SER A 105 1.53 -1.82 -14.06
C SER A 105 0.05 -1.47 -14.34
N ASN A 106 -0.16 -0.56 -15.28
CA ASN A 106 -1.49 -0.11 -15.69
C ASN A 106 -2.33 0.48 -14.55
N CYS A 107 -1.70 1.22 -13.63
CA CYS A 107 -2.37 1.85 -12.50
C CYS A 107 -3.25 3.02 -12.94
N GLY A 108 -4.58 2.89 -12.75
CA GLY A 108 -5.53 3.93 -13.16
C GLY A 108 -5.33 5.28 -12.47
N GLY A 109 -4.85 5.30 -11.21
CA GLY A 109 -4.53 6.53 -10.49
C GLY A 109 -3.31 7.25 -11.06
N ILE A 110 -2.25 6.53 -11.43
CA ILE A 110 -1.07 7.12 -12.08
C ILE A 110 -1.40 7.59 -13.50
N HIS A 111 -2.19 6.84 -14.26
CA HIS A 111 -2.70 7.30 -15.56
C HIS A 111 -3.50 8.61 -15.45
N ALA A 112 -4.35 8.74 -14.41
CA ALA A 112 -5.07 9.99 -14.16
C ALA A 112 -4.11 11.15 -13.88
N LEU A 113 -3.06 10.92 -13.08
CA LEU A 113 -2.02 11.93 -12.82
C LEU A 113 -1.30 12.33 -14.11
N CYS A 114 -0.88 11.36 -14.94
CA CYS A 114 -0.20 11.66 -16.20
C CYS A 114 -1.07 12.52 -17.14
N ARG A 115 -2.36 12.24 -17.27
CA ARG A 115 -3.30 13.05 -18.05
C ARG A 115 -3.44 14.47 -17.48
N HIS A 116 -3.53 14.58 -16.14
CA HIS A 116 -3.59 15.89 -15.47
C HIS A 116 -2.33 16.72 -15.75
N LEU A 117 -1.14 16.11 -15.66
CA LEU A 117 0.14 16.76 -15.95
C LEU A 117 0.30 17.16 -17.44
N GLN A 118 -0.45 16.53 -18.34
CA GLN A 118 -0.56 16.89 -19.75
C GLN A 118 -1.60 17.97 -20.03
N GLY A 119 -2.27 18.49 -18.98
CA GLY A 119 -3.23 19.59 -19.06
C GLY A 119 -4.70 19.15 -19.11
N GLU A 120 -5.02 17.87 -18.94
CA GLU A 120 -6.39 17.41 -18.80
C GLU A 120 -6.94 17.75 -17.40
N ARG A 121 -8.14 18.33 -17.34
CA ARG A 121 -8.83 18.55 -16.07
C ARG A 121 -9.59 17.29 -15.67
N LEU A 122 -9.31 16.79 -14.47
CA LEU A 122 -9.89 15.53 -14.01
C LEU A 122 -11.35 15.63 -13.54
N GLU A 123 -11.94 16.80 -13.42
CA GLU A 123 -13.34 17.04 -12.98
C GLU A 123 -13.82 16.10 -11.86
N ARG A 124 -13.01 15.94 -10.82
CA ARG A 124 -13.28 15.10 -9.65
C ARG A 124 -12.94 15.85 -8.37
N ASP A 125 -13.73 15.64 -7.30
CA ASP A 125 -13.61 16.40 -6.06
C ASP A 125 -12.36 16.03 -5.25
N PHE A 126 -11.91 14.77 -5.32
CA PHE A 126 -10.86 14.25 -4.44
C PHE A 126 -9.64 13.73 -5.20
N ILE A 127 -9.84 13.05 -6.34
CA ILE A 127 -8.77 12.27 -6.97
C ILE A 127 -7.62 13.13 -7.49
N GLU A 128 -7.90 14.31 -8.04
CA GLU A 128 -6.88 15.22 -8.56
C GLU A 128 -5.88 15.62 -7.47
N ARG A 129 -6.39 16.06 -6.31
CA ARG A 129 -5.55 16.43 -5.16
C ARG A 129 -4.78 15.24 -4.60
N TRP A 130 -5.42 14.07 -4.58
CA TRP A 130 -4.80 12.85 -4.06
C TRP A 130 -3.63 12.41 -4.94
N VAL A 131 -3.82 12.26 -6.25
CA VAL A 131 -2.75 11.81 -7.15
C VAL A 131 -1.62 12.83 -7.30
N SER A 132 -1.89 14.13 -7.06
CA SER A 132 -0.88 15.20 -7.09
C SER A 132 0.21 15.04 -6.02
N ILE A 133 0.02 14.18 -5.02
CA ILE A 133 1.08 13.79 -4.06
C ILE A 133 2.35 13.33 -4.80
N ALA A 134 2.21 12.63 -5.94
CA ALA A 134 3.35 12.16 -6.73
C ALA A 134 3.69 13.04 -7.93
N ALA A 135 3.09 14.23 -8.08
CA ALA A 135 3.17 15.04 -9.30
C ALA A 135 4.61 15.41 -9.67
N ASP A 136 5.42 15.86 -8.73
CA ASP A 136 6.80 16.32 -8.99
C ASP A 136 7.69 15.16 -9.43
N ALA A 137 7.50 13.96 -8.85
CA ALA A 137 8.26 12.77 -9.22
C ALA A 137 7.83 12.18 -10.57
N VAL A 138 6.53 12.23 -10.89
CA VAL A 138 5.98 11.65 -12.13
C VAL A 138 6.18 12.58 -13.33
N LYS A 139 6.16 13.89 -13.12
CA LYS A 139 6.24 14.89 -14.21
C LYS A 139 7.38 14.69 -15.22
N PRO A 140 8.61 14.33 -14.83
CA PRO A 140 9.70 14.05 -15.79
C PRO A 140 9.40 12.85 -16.70
N HIS A 141 8.58 11.90 -16.24
CA HIS A 141 8.33 10.59 -16.86
C HIS A 141 7.02 10.51 -17.63
N VAL A 142 6.26 11.59 -17.69
CA VAL A 142 4.89 11.60 -18.23
C VAL A 142 4.80 11.24 -19.72
N ARG A 143 5.94 11.27 -20.44
CA ARG A 143 6.07 10.90 -21.87
C ARG A 143 6.89 9.64 -22.11
N ASP A 144 7.39 9.04 -21.03
CA ASP A 144 8.14 7.80 -21.06
C ASP A 144 7.16 6.60 -21.08
N GLU A 145 7.70 5.39 -21.01
CA GLU A 145 6.87 4.19 -20.80
C GLU A 145 6.08 4.31 -19.49
N PRO A 146 4.81 3.87 -19.46
CA PRO A 146 3.94 4.01 -18.29
C PRO A 146 4.55 3.51 -16.99
N SER A 147 5.35 2.43 -17.04
CA SER A 147 6.08 1.87 -15.90
C SER A 147 7.02 2.88 -15.23
N CYS A 148 7.63 3.81 -15.99
CA CYS A 148 8.51 4.84 -15.44
C CYS A 148 7.75 5.77 -14.48
N SER A 149 6.53 6.18 -14.83
CA SER A 149 5.66 7.00 -13.99
C SER A 149 5.19 6.27 -12.74
N GLU A 150 4.83 4.99 -12.88
CA GLU A 150 4.39 4.13 -11.78
C GLU A 150 5.53 3.90 -10.78
N GLN A 151 6.72 3.59 -11.26
CA GLN A 151 7.90 3.42 -10.42
C GLN A 151 8.35 4.73 -9.76
N ALA A 152 8.25 5.87 -10.45
CA ALA A 152 8.53 7.18 -9.86
C ALA A 152 7.58 7.50 -8.69
N ALA A 153 6.29 7.17 -8.81
CA ALA A 153 5.33 7.34 -7.73
C ALA A 153 5.62 6.43 -6.51
N ILE A 154 6.11 5.20 -6.74
CA ILE A 154 6.58 4.32 -5.66
C ILE A 154 7.76 4.97 -4.93
N ARG A 155 8.78 5.44 -5.65
CA ARG A 155 9.94 6.13 -5.04
C ARG A 155 9.49 7.36 -4.25
N ALA A 156 8.59 8.16 -4.78
CA ALA A 156 8.05 9.33 -4.08
C ALA A 156 7.35 8.93 -2.76
N SER A 157 6.56 7.85 -2.77
CA SER A 157 5.90 7.34 -1.57
C SER A 157 6.91 6.85 -0.52
N VAL A 158 8.00 6.18 -0.94
CA VAL A 158 9.10 5.78 -0.03
C VAL A 158 9.82 7.02 0.54
N GLU A 159 10.10 8.04 -0.28
CA GLU A 159 10.69 9.30 0.21
C GLU A 159 9.75 10.04 1.17
N ASN A 160 8.44 10.04 0.90
CA ASN A 160 7.46 10.64 1.81
C ASN A 160 7.40 9.93 3.16
N LEU A 161 7.61 8.61 3.24
CA LEU A 161 7.74 7.91 4.52
C LEU A 161 8.88 8.47 5.38
N LYS A 162 9.99 8.87 4.77
CA LYS A 162 11.12 9.46 5.49
C LYS A 162 10.84 10.86 6.06
N THR A 163 9.75 11.52 5.65
CA THR A 163 9.35 12.80 6.25
C THR A 163 8.72 12.65 7.63
N PHE A 164 8.31 11.42 8.01
CA PHE A 164 7.77 11.13 9.33
C PHE A 164 8.91 10.96 10.35
N PRO A 165 9.03 11.83 11.37
CA PRO A 165 10.20 11.83 12.27
C PRO A 165 10.47 10.48 12.94
N TRP A 166 9.41 9.81 13.39
CA TRP A 166 9.49 8.51 14.07
C TRP A 166 9.76 7.33 13.12
N ILE A 167 9.55 7.47 11.80
CA ILE A 167 10.02 6.51 10.79
C ILE A 167 11.52 6.68 10.59
N THR A 168 11.98 7.93 10.38
CA THR A 168 13.40 8.23 10.19
C THR A 168 14.22 7.74 11.38
N GLU A 169 13.79 8.04 12.62
CA GLU A 169 14.44 7.55 13.84
C GLU A 169 14.54 6.02 13.87
N ARG A 170 13.49 5.30 13.49
CA ARG A 170 13.51 3.84 13.50
C ARG A 170 14.34 3.24 12.37
N VAL A 171 14.40 3.89 11.20
CA VAL A 171 15.29 3.48 10.11
C VAL A 171 16.75 3.70 10.52
N GLU A 172 17.09 4.87 11.06
CA GLU A 172 18.45 5.19 11.52
C GLU A 172 18.92 4.28 12.68
N SER A 173 18.01 3.84 13.54
CA SER A 173 18.33 2.91 14.64
C SER A 173 18.38 1.43 14.22
N GLY A 174 18.09 1.12 12.95
CA GLY A 174 18.09 -0.25 12.46
C GLY A 174 16.81 -1.06 12.77
N GLY A 175 15.76 -0.41 13.28
CA GLY A 175 14.51 -1.08 13.67
C GLY A 175 13.43 -1.12 12.59
N LEU A 176 13.65 -0.49 11.42
CA LEU A 176 12.66 -0.40 10.35
C LEU A 176 13.33 -0.31 8.99
N SER A 177 12.90 -1.11 8.02
CA SER A 177 13.31 -1.06 6.62
C SER A 177 12.16 -0.62 5.72
N LEU A 178 12.46 0.16 4.68
CA LEU A 178 11.49 0.68 3.72
C LEU A 178 11.74 0.06 2.35
N HIS A 179 10.68 -0.42 1.69
CA HIS A 179 10.76 -1.11 0.41
C HIS A 179 9.79 -0.52 -0.59
N GLY A 180 10.22 -0.37 -1.83
CA GLY A 180 9.38 -0.02 -2.97
C GLY A 180 9.37 -1.15 -3.98
N TRP A 181 8.21 -1.76 -4.23
CA TRP A 181 8.03 -2.88 -5.15
C TRP A 181 7.04 -2.52 -6.25
N TRP A 182 7.30 -3.01 -7.45
CA TRP A 182 6.42 -2.85 -8.60
C TRP A 182 6.07 -4.21 -9.19
N PHE A 183 4.76 -4.47 -9.31
CA PHE A 183 4.22 -5.71 -9.84
C PHE A 183 3.73 -5.49 -11.28
N ASP A 184 4.28 -6.24 -12.21
CA ASP A 184 3.84 -6.24 -13.60
C ASP A 184 2.68 -7.22 -13.77
N LEU A 185 1.48 -6.67 -14.07
CA LEU A 185 0.27 -7.45 -14.30
C LEU A 185 0.30 -8.24 -15.62
N ASP A 186 1.12 -7.83 -16.59
CA ASP A 186 1.14 -8.46 -17.92
C ASP A 186 1.98 -9.73 -17.92
N VAL A 187 3.07 -9.76 -17.15
CA VAL A 187 4.00 -10.90 -17.08
C VAL A 187 4.04 -11.59 -15.73
N GLY A 188 3.41 -11.02 -14.70
CA GLY A 188 3.39 -11.59 -13.35
C GLY A 188 4.72 -11.48 -12.60
N GLU A 189 5.55 -10.49 -12.92
CA GLU A 189 6.86 -10.29 -12.29
C GLU A 189 6.81 -9.21 -11.22
N LEU A 190 7.57 -9.40 -10.13
CA LEU A 190 7.78 -8.43 -9.08
C LEU A 190 9.19 -7.87 -9.17
N THR A 191 9.30 -6.54 -9.26
CA THR A 191 10.58 -5.82 -9.31
C THR A 191 10.78 -4.98 -8.06
N VAL A 192 11.94 -5.08 -7.43
CA VAL A 192 12.36 -4.18 -6.35
C VAL A 192 12.83 -2.86 -6.97
N ILE A 193 12.14 -1.76 -6.61
CA ILE A 193 12.37 -0.42 -7.16
C ILE A 193 13.23 0.43 -6.23
N SER A 194 13.04 0.26 -4.92
CA SER A 194 13.74 0.99 -3.88
C SER A 194 13.85 0.13 -2.63
N GLU A 195 14.99 0.19 -1.98
CA GLU A 195 15.25 -0.45 -0.71
C GLU A 195 16.06 0.50 0.16
N VAL A 196 15.61 0.71 1.39
CA VAL A 196 16.30 1.51 2.41
C VAL A 196 16.40 0.61 3.62
N ASP A 197 17.53 -0.06 3.73
CA ASP A 197 17.82 -0.92 4.87
C ASP A 197 18.05 -0.10 6.12
N ALA A 198 17.63 -0.67 7.22
CA ALA A 198 18.12 -0.31 8.52
C ALA A 198 19.66 -0.34 8.47
N LEU A 199 20.32 0.74 8.81
CA LEU A 199 21.79 0.80 8.78
C LEU A 199 22.33 -0.35 9.65
N SER A 200 23.02 -1.29 9.02
CA SER A 200 23.76 -2.38 9.66
C SER A 200 25.01 -1.89 10.37
#